data_536c45a003f14440ce25c0fa50bc6fce
#
_entry.id   536c45a003f14440ce25c0fa50bc6fce
#
_cell.length_a   1.000
_cell.length_b   1.000
_cell.length_c   1.000
_cell.angle_alpha   90.00
_cell.angle_beta   90.00
_cell.angle_gamma   90.00
#
_symmetry.space_group_name_H-M   'P 1'
#
loop_
_entity.id
_entity.type
_entity.pdbx_description
1 polymer ?
#
loop_
_entity_poly.entity_id
_entity_poly.type
_entity_poly.pdbx_seq_one_letter_code
_entity_poly.pdbx_strand_id
1 'polypeptide(L)'
;MRYETLFKFYCWASHAEKTIEPGTYTLNSRYDYHALVSNMIEASPDRAVVEVTIPEGYTVFDIASTLEKKNVCSAKDFLKACSTTEGYDYDWLADFPKNDPHVGYILEGFLFPATYDFGENSKATDIADAMLEAFDQRITDEVKTYCKQRGYTLYQFVTLCSIVQKEALSKSSQGNIASTLENRLDKGMKIECDVTYYYAKALRDHGFSQSVYDAYYTYRCPGL
;
A
#
# COMPACT_ATOMS: atom_id res chain seq x y z
N MET A 1 6.68 -7.87 -28.28
CA MET A 1 6.75 -8.47 -26.91
C MET A 1 7.98 -9.39 -26.87
N ARG A 2 8.87 -9.23 -25.88
CA ARG A 2 10.17 -9.97 -25.86
C ARG A 2 10.01 -11.46 -25.50
N TYR A 3 8.87 -11.84 -24.92
CA TYR A 3 8.57 -13.19 -24.45
C TYR A 3 7.15 -13.64 -24.80
N GLU A 4 6.81 -13.61 -26.09
CA GLU A 4 5.48 -13.98 -26.59
C GLU A 4 5.03 -15.38 -26.18
N THR A 5 5.95 -16.34 -26.17
CA THR A 5 5.66 -17.74 -25.81
C THR A 5 5.28 -17.87 -24.34
N LEU A 6 5.96 -17.14 -23.45
CA LEU A 6 5.67 -17.14 -22.02
C LEU A 6 4.33 -16.45 -21.71
N PHE A 7 4.02 -15.37 -22.42
CA PHE A 7 2.72 -14.72 -22.29
C PHE A 7 1.57 -15.62 -22.76
N LYS A 8 1.72 -16.31 -23.88
CA LYS A 8 0.72 -17.30 -24.35
C LYS A 8 0.54 -18.43 -23.35
N PHE A 9 1.63 -18.95 -22.78
CA PHE A 9 1.57 -19.96 -21.72
C PHE A 9 0.84 -19.45 -20.48
N TYR A 10 1.12 -18.23 -20.04
CA TYR A 10 0.42 -17.60 -18.91
C TYR A 10 -1.08 -17.46 -19.20
N CYS A 11 -1.47 -16.95 -20.37
CA CYS A 11 -2.89 -16.85 -20.75
C CYS A 11 -3.60 -18.20 -20.76
N TRP A 12 -2.93 -19.26 -21.22
CA TRP A 12 -3.46 -20.62 -21.19
C TRP A 12 -3.60 -21.14 -19.77
N ALA A 13 -2.59 -20.98 -18.91
CA ALA A 13 -2.57 -21.45 -17.53
C ALA A 13 -3.60 -20.73 -16.66
N SER A 14 -3.83 -19.44 -16.89
CA SER A 14 -4.84 -18.61 -16.18
C SER A 14 -6.24 -18.70 -16.79
N HIS A 15 -6.44 -19.49 -17.85
CA HIS A 15 -7.68 -19.56 -18.65
C HIS A 15 -8.13 -18.23 -19.26
N ALA A 16 -7.26 -17.23 -19.29
CA ALA A 16 -7.53 -15.88 -19.79
C ALA A 16 -7.83 -15.84 -21.29
N GLU A 17 -7.31 -16.80 -22.09
CA GLU A 17 -7.54 -16.90 -23.54
C GLU A 17 -9.02 -16.99 -23.94
N LYS A 18 -9.89 -17.42 -23.00
CA LYS A 18 -11.34 -17.52 -23.23
C LYS A 18 -12.11 -16.24 -22.89
N THR A 19 -11.46 -15.34 -22.18
CA THR A 19 -12.07 -14.12 -21.62
C THR A 19 -11.55 -12.85 -22.29
N ILE A 20 -10.35 -12.91 -22.92
CA ILE A 20 -9.80 -11.78 -23.68
C ILE A 20 -10.58 -11.65 -25.00
N GLU A 21 -11.22 -10.51 -25.20
CA GLU A 21 -11.91 -10.22 -26.46
C GLU A 21 -10.92 -9.77 -27.54
N PRO A 22 -11.13 -10.15 -28.81
CA PRO A 22 -10.32 -9.64 -29.92
C PRO A 22 -10.46 -8.13 -30.06
N GLY A 23 -9.35 -7.39 -30.05
CA GLY A 23 -9.37 -5.93 -30.16
C GLY A 23 -7.98 -5.32 -30.15
N THR A 24 -7.91 -4.00 -30.22
CA THR A 24 -6.67 -3.23 -30.06
C THR A 24 -6.60 -2.75 -28.62
N TYR A 25 -5.52 -3.09 -27.93
CA TYR A 25 -5.30 -2.73 -26.54
C TYR A 25 -4.09 -1.81 -26.41
N THR A 26 -4.22 -0.74 -25.64
CA THR A 26 -3.08 0.08 -25.24
C THR A 26 -2.46 -0.54 -23.98
N LEU A 27 -1.30 -1.16 -24.14
CA LEU A 27 -0.62 -1.89 -23.08
C LEU A 27 0.68 -1.18 -22.70
N ASN A 28 0.96 -1.06 -21.41
CA ASN A 28 2.24 -0.53 -20.93
C ASN A 28 3.30 -1.65 -20.95
N SER A 29 4.50 -1.32 -21.42
CA SER A 29 5.62 -2.26 -21.48
C SER A 29 6.17 -2.67 -20.10
N ARG A 30 5.73 -1.98 -19.03
CA ARG A 30 6.10 -2.25 -17.63
C ARG A 30 5.14 -3.23 -16.94
N TYR A 31 4.00 -3.55 -17.55
CA TYR A 31 3.07 -4.52 -16.98
C TYR A 31 3.70 -5.91 -16.96
N ASP A 32 3.53 -6.61 -15.86
CA ASP A 32 3.75 -8.05 -15.81
C ASP A 32 2.65 -8.81 -16.57
N TYR A 33 2.72 -10.12 -16.62
CA TYR A 33 1.75 -10.93 -17.35
C TYR A 33 0.35 -10.89 -16.71
N HIS A 34 0.27 -10.78 -15.39
CA HIS A 34 -0.99 -10.69 -14.68
C HIS A 34 -1.70 -9.36 -15.01
N ALA A 35 -0.99 -8.24 -14.84
CA ALA A 35 -1.52 -6.92 -15.17
C ALA A 35 -1.88 -6.78 -16.65
N LEU A 36 -1.08 -7.36 -17.56
CA LEU A 36 -1.40 -7.40 -19.00
C LEU A 36 -2.71 -8.13 -19.25
N VAL A 37 -2.89 -9.32 -18.66
CA VAL A 37 -4.09 -10.14 -18.84
C VAL A 37 -5.30 -9.49 -18.20
N SER A 38 -5.19 -8.98 -16.97
CA SER A 38 -6.28 -8.28 -16.29
C SER A 38 -6.75 -7.08 -17.10
N ASN A 39 -5.82 -6.27 -17.60
CA ASN A 39 -6.16 -5.16 -18.48
C ASN A 39 -6.82 -5.60 -19.79
N MET A 40 -6.42 -6.72 -20.37
CA MET A 40 -7.03 -7.24 -21.60
C MET A 40 -8.41 -7.90 -21.39
N ILE A 41 -8.66 -8.46 -20.21
CA ILE A 41 -9.98 -9.04 -19.86
C ILE A 41 -10.99 -7.96 -19.50
N GLU A 42 -10.53 -6.91 -18.80
CA GLU A 42 -11.40 -5.86 -18.25
C GLU A 42 -11.45 -4.61 -19.13
N ALA A 43 -10.53 -4.49 -20.08
CA ALA A 43 -10.52 -3.38 -20.99
C ALA A 43 -11.55 -3.61 -22.11
N SER A 44 -12.59 -2.81 -22.07
CA SER A 44 -13.10 -2.31 -23.37
C SER A 44 -11.91 -1.74 -24.14
N PRO A 45 -11.71 -2.04 -25.43
CA PRO A 45 -10.52 -1.63 -26.21
C PRO A 45 -10.22 -0.12 -26.21
N ASP A 46 -11.10 0.70 -25.65
CA ASP A 46 -11.08 2.17 -25.62
C ASP A 46 -10.90 2.78 -24.22
N ARG A 47 -10.52 2.02 -23.17
CA ARG A 47 -10.26 2.65 -21.86
C ARG A 47 -9.01 3.53 -21.92
N ALA A 48 -9.19 4.81 -21.67
CA ALA A 48 -8.08 5.73 -21.53
C ALA A 48 -7.18 5.30 -20.35
N VAL A 49 -5.87 5.23 -20.61
CA VAL A 49 -4.88 5.02 -19.55
C VAL A 49 -4.60 6.36 -18.88
N VAL A 50 -4.69 6.39 -17.57
CA VAL A 50 -4.48 7.58 -16.73
C VAL A 50 -3.19 7.39 -15.95
N GLU A 51 -2.22 8.28 -16.16
CA GLU A 51 -1.02 8.34 -15.34
C GLU A 51 -1.34 8.96 -13.97
N VAL A 52 -1.03 8.21 -12.90
CA VAL A 52 -1.26 8.62 -11.52
C VAL A 52 0.07 8.60 -10.76
N THR A 53 0.55 9.77 -10.36
CA THR A 53 1.71 9.89 -9.47
C THR A 53 1.23 9.94 -8.02
N ILE A 54 1.74 9.02 -7.21
CA ILE A 54 1.55 8.96 -5.76
C ILE A 54 2.86 9.36 -5.10
N PRO A 55 2.94 10.57 -4.50
CA PRO A 55 4.13 11.05 -3.80
C PRO A 55 4.40 10.27 -2.49
N GLU A 56 5.67 10.32 -2.04
CA GLU A 56 6.05 9.83 -0.72
C GLU A 56 5.25 10.56 0.39
N GLY A 57 4.85 9.81 1.41
CA GLY A 57 4.14 10.36 2.57
C GLY A 57 2.63 10.55 2.36
N TYR A 58 2.03 10.16 1.23
CA TYR A 58 0.59 10.11 1.09
C TYR A 58 0.01 9.04 2.01
N THR A 59 -1.14 9.35 2.60
CA THR A 59 -1.99 8.40 3.34
C THR A 59 -2.93 7.68 2.37
N VAL A 60 -3.57 6.60 2.83
CA VAL A 60 -4.64 5.95 2.03
C VAL A 60 -5.73 6.93 1.62
N PHE A 61 -6.01 7.96 2.45
CA PHE A 61 -7.00 9.01 2.13
C PHE A 61 -6.54 9.89 0.96
N ASP A 62 -5.26 10.28 0.96
CA ASP A 62 -4.67 11.10 -0.11
C ASP A 62 -4.65 10.32 -1.43
N ILE A 63 -4.28 9.04 -1.37
CA ILE A 63 -4.28 8.13 -2.53
C ILE A 63 -5.71 7.98 -3.06
N ALA A 64 -6.68 7.64 -2.19
CA ALA A 64 -8.09 7.48 -2.56
C ALA A 64 -8.65 8.73 -3.25
N SER A 65 -8.38 9.92 -2.67
CA SER A 65 -8.80 11.19 -3.25
C SER A 65 -8.15 11.46 -4.62
N THR A 66 -6.88 11.08 -4.78
CA THR A 66 -6.16 11.27 -6.04
C THR A 66 -6.71 10.36 -7.14
N LEU A 67 -6.98 9.10 -6.82
CA LEU A 67 -7.58 8.13 -7.76
C LEU A 67 -8.98 8.56 -8.21
N GLU A 68 -9.81 9.02 -7.28
CA GLU A 68 -11.16 9.50 -7.59
C GLU A 68 -11.14 10.76 -8.46
N LYS A 69 -10.30 11.75 -8.14
CA LYS A 69 -10.13 12.97 -8.95
C LYS A 69 -9.67 12.69 -10.39
N LYS A 70 -8.96 11.58 -10.57
CA LYS A 70 -8.48 11.14 -11.89
C LYS A 70 -9.42 10.15 -12.59
N ASN A 71 -10.61 9.88 -12.03
CA ASN A 71 -11.59 8.93 -12.54
C ASN A 71 -11.04 7.50 -12.70
N VAL A 72 -10.06 7.10 -11.88
CA VAL A 72 -9.46 5.77 -11.89
C VAL A 72 -10.33 4.78 -11.10
N CYS A 73 -10.72 5.15 -9.87
CA CYS A 73 -11.73 4.41 -9.10
C CYS A 73 -12.34 5.32 -8.03
N SER A 74 -13.47 4.88 -7.42
CA SER A 74 -14.07 5.64 -6.32
C SER A 74 -13.19 5.58 -5.07
N ALA A 75 -13.10 6.70 -4.34
CA ALA A 75 -12.37 6.75 -3.07
C ALA A 75 -12.90 5.70 -2.08
N LYS A 76 -14.22 5.52 -2.04
CA LYS A 76 -14.88 4.55 -1.17
C LYS A 76 -14.44 3.11 -1.44
N ASP A 77 -14.37 2.70 -2.71
CA ASP A 77 -14.00 1.33 -3.08
C ASP A 77 -12.51 1.09 -2.81
N PHE A 78 -11.65 2.08 -3.08
CA PHE A 78 -10.23 2.01 -2.76
C PHE A 78 -9.99 1.90 -1.25
N LEU A 79 -10.63 2.72 -0.43
CA LEU A 79 -10.53 2.63 1.02
C LEU A 79 -11.04 1.28 1.56
N LYS A 80 -12.09 0.71 0.95
CA LYS A 80 -12.56 -0.63 1.27
C LYS A 80 -11.51 -1.69 0.92
N ALA A 81 -10.87 -1.61 -0.23
CA ALA A 81 -9.79 -2.51 -0.63
C ALA A 81 -8.60 -2.43 0.34
N CYS A 82 -8.29 -1.24 0.88
CA CYS A 82 -7.21 -1.04 1.85
C CYS A 82 -7.55 -1.48 3.29
N SER A 83 -8.79 -1.82 3.58
CA SER A 83 -9.23 -2.26 4.92
C SER A 83 -9.12 -3.76 5.17
N THR A 84 -8.65 -4.53 4.20
CA THR A 84 -8.51 -5.99 4.29
C THR A 84 -7.21 -6.45 3.63
N THR A 85 -6.74 -7.64 4.03
CA THR A 85 -5.66 -8.36 3.34
C THR A 85 -6.21 -9.48 2.45
N GLU A 86 -7.53 -9.68 2.43
CA GLU A 86 -8.17 -10.71 1.61
C GLU A 86 -8.06 -10.36 0.12
N GLY A 87 -7.64 -11.34 -0.67
CA GLY A 87 -7.45 -11.18 -2.11
C GLY A 87 -6.04 -10.75 -2.53
N TYR A 88 -5.12 -10.53 -1.59
CA TYR A 88 -3.71 -10.24 -1.85
C TYR A 88 -2.84 -11.42 -1.41
N ASP A 89 -1.93 -11.86 -2.27
CA ASP A 89 -1.11 -13.08 -2.07
C ASP A 89 0.36 -12.72 -1.88
N TYR A 90 0.68 -12.22 -0.67
CA TYR A 90 2.05 -11.91 -0.25
C TYR A 90 2.36 -12.57 1.08
N ASP A 91 3.46 -13.32 1.17
CA ASP A 91 3.89 -14.04 2.37
C ASP A 91 3.97 -13.14 3.61
N TRP A 92 4.45 -11.91 3.44
CA TRP A 92 4.63 -10.96 4.53
C TRP A 92 3.31 -10.43 5.11
N LEU A 93 2.18 -10.61 4.45
CA LEU A 93 0.86 -10.31 5.00
C LEU A 93 0.43 -11.30 6.10
N ALA A 94 1.14 -12.44 6.26
CA ALA A 94 0.79 -13.44 7.26
C ALA A 94 0.82 -12.87 8.69
N ASP A 95 1.78 -12.00 8.98
CA ASP A 95 2.02 -11.40 10.29
C ASP A 95 1.23 -10.11 10.57
N PHE A 96 0.32 -9.74 9.66
CA PHE A 96 -0.48 -8.52 9.83
C PHE A 96 -1.58 -8.71 10.90
N PRO A 97 -1.92 -7.65 11.65
CA PRO A 97 -2.94 -7.70 12.70
C PRO A 97 -4.38 -7.70 12.12
N LYS A 98 -4.71 -8.74 11.34
CA LYS A 98 -5.94 -8.85 10.52
C LYS A 98 -7.24 -8.77 11.33
N ASN A 99 -7.20 -9.12 12.62
CA ASN A 99 -8.38 -9.18 13.48
C ASN A 99 -8.29 -8.15 14.63
N ASP A 100 -7.37 -7.20 14.57
CA ASP A 100 -7.27 -6.17 15.60
C ASP A 100 -8.30 -5.06 15.33
N PRO A 101 -9.29 -4.87 16.22
CA PRO A 101 -10.30 -3.84 16.06
C PRO A 101 -9.78 -2.41 16.19
N HIS A 102 -8.50 -2.26 16.57
CA HIS A 102 -7.84 -0.95 16.70
C HIS A 102 -7.08 -0.54 15.46
N VAL A 103 -6.95 -1.42 14.46
CA VAL A 103 -6.35 -1.08 13.17
C VAL A 103 -7.36 -0.34 12.29
N GLY A 104 -6.94 0.79 11.72
CA GLY A 104 -7.73 1.55 10.76
C GLY A 104 -7.71 0.90 9.37
N TYR A 105 -6.82 1.38 8.50
CA TYR A 105 -6.59 0.76 7.19
C TYR A 105 -5.36 -0.13 7.26
N ILE A 106 -5.54 -1.44 7.08
CA ILE A 106 -4.48 -2.43 7.27
C ILE A 106 -3.35 -2.33 6.24
N LEU A 107 -3.62 -1.73 5.06
CA LEU A 107 -2.61 -1.51 4.02
C LEU A 107 -1.96 -0.12 4.10
N GLU A 108 -2.28 0.72 5.11
CA GLU A 108 -1.61 2.01 5.30
C GLU A 108 -0.10 1.83 5.49
N GLY A 109 0.70 2.58 4.72
CA GLY A 109 2.16 2.51 4.73
C GLY A 109 2.75 1.45 3.76
N PHE A 110 1.92 0.54 3.20
CA PHE A 110 2.36 -0.54 2.30
C PHE A 110 2.08 -0.26 0.83
N LEU A 111 1.40 0.83 0.52
CA LEU A 111 1.09 1.27 -0.85
C LEU A 111 2.26 2.10 -1.37
N PHE A 112 3.13 1.49 -2.17
CA PHE A 112 4.41 2.10 -2.56
C PHE A 112 4.21 3.39 -3.38
N PRO A 113 4.91 4.50 -3.04
CA PRO A 113 4.83 5.76 -3.78
C PRO A 113 5.59 5.65 -5.11
N ALA A 114 4.86 5.79 -6.22
CA ALA A 114 5.40 5.77 -7.58
C ALA A 114 4.43 6.45 -8.56
N THR A 115 4.82 6.48 -9.82
CA THR A 115 3.91 6.81 -10.92
C THR A 115 3.39 5.51 -11.52
N TYR A 116 2.08 5.38 -11.56
CA TYR A 116 1.35 4.22 -12.07
C TYR A 116 0.50 4.61 -13.27
N ASP A 117 0.30 3.67 -14.17
CA ASP A 117 -0.62 3.78 -15.28
C ASP A 117 -1.83 2.88 -15.03
N PHE A 118 -2.99 3.48 -14.76
CA PHE A 118 -4.24 2.76 -14.50
C PHE A 118 -5.27 3.07 -15.60
N GLY A 119 -6.13 2.10 -15.90
CA GLY A 119 -7.30 2.35 -16.74
C GLY A 119 -8.36 3.15 -15.98
N GLU A 120 -9.16 3.94 -16.69
CA GLU A 120 -10.36 4.53 -16.09
C GLU A 120 -11.28 3.45 -15.53
N ASN A 121 -11.89 3.70 -14.37
CA ASN A 121 -12.77 2.78 -13.65
C ASN A 121 -12.12 1.40 -13.39
N SER A 122 -10.82 1.36 -13.10
CA SER A 122 -10.12 0.16 -12.68
C SER A 122 -10.64 -0.36 -11.34
N LYS A 123 -10.54 -1.67 -11.11
CA LYS A 123 -10.91 -2.23 -9.80
C LYS A 123 -9.96 -1.74 -8.72
N ALA A 124 -10.52 -1.34 -7.60
CA ALA A 124 -9.76 -0.84 -6.45
C ALA A 124 -8.76 -1.88 -5.90
N THR A 125 -9.12 -3.17 -5.95
CA THR A 125 -8.23 -4.27 -5.56
C THR A 125 -7.01 -4.38 -6.44
N ASP A 126 -7.16 -4.22 -7.77
CA ASP A 126 -6.05 -4.34 -8.71
C ASP A 126 -5.10 -3.14 -8.61
N ILE A 127 -5.66 -1.95 -8.30
CA ILE A 127 -4.86 -0.75 -8.02
C ILE A 127 -4.04 -0.95 -6.74
N ALA A 128 -4.67 -1.43 -5.66
CA ALA A 128 -3.98 -1.70 -4.41
C ALA A 128 -2.91 -2.78 -4.58
N ASP A 129 -3.21 -3.86 -5.31
CA ASP A 129 -2.29 -4.96 -5.60
C ASP A 129 -1.06 -4.48 -6.37
N ALA A 130 -1.22 -3.66 -7.41
CA ALA A 130 -0.09 -3.07 -8.13
C ALA A 130 0.83 -2.22 -7.23
N MET A 131 0.25 -1.54 -6.23
CA MET A 131 1.03 -0.76 -5.27
C MET A 131 1.71 -1.65 -4.23
N LEU A 132 1.08 -2.76 -3.82
CA LEU A 132 1.67 -3.77 -2.94
C LEU A 132 2.80 -4.55 -3.63
N GLU A 133 2.64 -4.88 -4.91
CA GLU A 133 3.70 -5.51 -5.71
C GLU A 133 4.93 -4.61 -5.79
N ALA A 134 4.72 -3.32 -6.05
CA ALA A 134 5.81 -2.35 -6.06
C ALA A 134 6.50 -2.24 -4.69
N PHE A 135 5.77 -2.40 -3.59
CA PHE A 135 6.31 -2.47 -2.24
C PHE A 135 7.10 -3.77 -2.02
N ASP A 136 6.56 -4.92 -2.41
CA ASP A 136 7.20 -6.24 -2.26
C ASP A 136 8.60 -6.26 -2.87
N GLN A 137 8.75 -5.67 -4.06
CA GLN A 137 10.05 -5.53 -4.75
C GLN A 137 11.08 -4.67 -3.98
N ARG A 138 10.67 -3.97 -2.92
CA ARG A 138 11.54 -3.13 -2.07
C ARG A 138 11.88 -3.79 -0.73
N ILE A 139 11.30 -4.94 -0.41
CA ILE A 139 11.64 -5.70 0.80
C ILE A 139 12.95 -6.43 0.57
N THR A 140 14.06 -5.78 0.93
CA THR A 140 15.42 -6.34 0.78
C THR A 140 15.76 -7.31 1.92
N ASP A 141 16.81 -8.11 1.71
CA ASP A 141 17.33 -9.00 2.77
C ASP A 141 17.86 -8.22 3.97
N GLU A 142 18.33 -6.98 3.77
CA GLU A 142 18.71 -6.08 4.86
C GLU A 142 17.51 -5.73 5.73
N VAL A 143 16.36 -5.40 5.13
CA VAL A 143 15.12 -5.12 5.87
C VAL A 143 14.69 -6.33 6.68
N LYS A 144 14.67 -7.53 6.06
CA LYS A 144 14.31 -8.79 6.73
C LYS A 144 15.25 -9.10 7.90
N THR A 145 16.56 -8.91 7.68
CA THR A 145 17.58 -9.12 8.70
C THR A 145 17.43 -8.16 9.85
N TYR A 146 17.19 -6.87 9.57
CA TYR A 146 16.96 -5.85 10.59
C TYR A 146 15.72 -6.15 11.43
N CYS A 147 14.60 -6.45 10.79
CA CYS A 147 13.36 -6.84 11.49
C CYS A 147 13.62 -8.02 12.44
N LYS A 148 14.32 -9.07 11.95
CA LYS A 148 14.66 -10.23 12.75
C LYS A 148 15.56 -9.89 13.96
N GLN A 149 16.56 -9.03 13.77
CA GLN A 149 17.47 -8.60 14.84
C GLN A 149 16.76 -7.79 15.92
N ARG A 150 15.79 -6.94 15.52
CA ARG A 150 15.01 -6.09 16.43
C ARG A 150 13.80 -6.81 17.02
N GLY A 151 13.43 -7.98 16.51
CA GLY A 151 12.21 -8.69 16.89
C GLY A 151 10.94 -7.99 16.39
N TYR A 152 11.05 -7.20 15.32
CA TYR A 152 9.91 -6.54 14.69
C TYR A 152 9.25 -7.43 13.64
N THR A 153 7.92 -7.37 13.56
CA THR A 153 7.22 -7.76 12.33
C THR A 153 7.48 -6.72 11.24
N LEU A 154 7.26 -7.07 9.97
CA LEU A 154 7.35 -6.09 8.89
C LEU A 154 6.33 -4.95 9.10
N TYR A 155 5.15 -5.27 9.63
CA TYR A 155 4.13 -4.28 9.98
C TYR A 155 4.63 -3.23 10.97
N GLN A 156 5.25 -3.66 12.07
CA GLN A 156 5.83 -2.76 13.08
C GLN A 156 6.97 -1.92 12.50
N PHE A 157 7.82 -2.53 11.69
CA PHE A 157 8.92 -1.81 11.05
C PHE A 157 8.41 -0.70 10.12
N VAL A 158 7.44 -1.00 9.26
CA VAL A 158 6.84 0.00 8.35
C VAL A 158 6.10 1.08 9.14
N THR A 159 5.42 0.71 10.22
CA THR A 159 4.78 1.68 11.13
C THR A 159 5.80 2.66 11.70
N LEU A 160 6.95 2.17 12.20
CA LEU A 160 8.02 3.03 12.68
C LEU A 160 8.57 3.92 11.56
N CYS A 161 8.85 3.36 10.39
CA CYS A 161 9.32 4.12 9.23
C CYS A 161 8.34 5.23 8.81
N SER A 162 7.03 4.98 8.87
CA SER A 162 6.01 5.98 8.54
C SER A 162 6.01 7.18 9.50
N ILE A 163 6.23 6.92 10.79
CA ILE A 163 6.37 7.98 11.80
C ILE A 163 7.67 8.79 11.54
N VAL A 164 8.79 8.10 11.33
CA VAL A 164 10.08 8.74 11.01
C VAL A 164 9.96 9.63 9.76
N GLN A 165 9.30 9.13 8.71
CA GLN A 165 9.10 9.87 7.47
C GLN A 165 8.31 11.16 7.68
N LYS A 166 7.29 11.13 8.53
CA LYS A 166 6.43 12.29 8.82
C LYS A 166 7.08 13.30 9.77
N GLU A 167 7.91 12.84 10.72
CA GLU A 167 8.64 13.70 11.65
C GLU A 167 9.87 14.34 11.00
N ALA A 168 10.49 13.68 10.01
CA ALA A 168 11.73 14.13 9.42
C ALA A 168 11.52 15.28 8.44
N LEU A 169 12.13 16.44 8.71
CA LEU A 169 12.17 17.58 7.79
C LEU A 169 13.12 17.35 6.60
N SER A 170 14.04 16.39 6.71
CA SER A 170 15.02 16.05 5.67
C SER A 170 15.48 14.60 5.78
N LYS A 171 15.98 14.04 4.68
CA LYS A 171 16.57 12.68 4.70
C LYS A 171 17.74 12.55 5.70
N SER A 172 18.51 13.60 5.90
CA SER A 172 19.63 13.59 6.85
C SER A 172 19.20 13.51 8.33
N SER A 173 17.98 13.91 8.67
CA SER A 173 17.44 13.83 10.04
C SER A 173 16.77 12.49 10.36
N GLN A 174 16.41 11.69 9.37
CA GLN A 174 15.69 10.43 9.54
C GLN A 174 16.41 9.45 10.48
N GLY A 175 17.73 9.29 10.31
CA GLY A 175 18.51 8.38 11.16
C GLY A 175 18.49 8.74 12.65
N ASN A 176 18.61 10.04 12.97
CA ASN A 176 18.56 10.52 14.35
C ASN A 176 17.16 10.33 14.97
N ILE A 177 16.11 10.60 14.18
CA ILE A 177 14.72 10.41 14.62
C ILE A 177 14.46 8.92 14.84
N ALA A 178 14.82 8.05 13.89
CA ALA A 178 14.66 6.61 14.04
C ALA A 178 15.35 6.10 15.32
N SER A 179 16.62 6.45 15.52
CA SER A 179 17.37 6.06 16.73
C SER A 179 16.71 6.57 18.01
N THR A 180 16.14 7.78 17.99
CA THR A 180 15.43 8.34 19.16
C THR A 180 14.17 7.54 19.47
N LEU A 181 13.36 7.21 18.45
CA LEU A 181 12.13 6.44 18.61
C LEU A 181 12.43 5.01 19.08
N GLU A 182 13.43 4.37 18.51
CA GLU A 182 13.86 3.04 18.94
C GLU A 182 14.36 3.02 20.39
N ASN A 183 15.15 4.02 20.81
CA ASN A 183 15.58 4.14 22.18
C ASN A 183 14.41 4.33 23.15
N ARG A 184 13.33 5.00 22.73
CA ARG A 184 12.09 5.13 23.53
C ARG A 184 11.37 3.78 23.63
N LEU A 185 11.24 3.06 22.52
CA LEU A 185 10.63 1.72 22.48
C LEU A 185 11.40 0.74 23.38
N ASP A 186 12.74 0.69 23.27
CA ASP A 186 13.60 -0.18 24.07
C ASP A 186 13.47 0.09 25.58
N LYS A 187 13.14 1.31 25.96
CA LYS A 187 12.90 1.71 27.36
C LYS A 187 11.44 1.61 27.80
N GLY A 188 10.54 1.12 26.95
CA GLY A 188 9.10 1.07 27.23
C GLY A 188 8.45 2.44 27.35
N MET A 189 9.06 3.48 26.74
CA MET A 189 8.51 4.84 26.75
C MET A 189 7.50 5.01 25.63
N LYS A 190 6.56 5.92 25.79
CA LYS A 190 5.66 6.35 24.73
C LYS A 190 6.43 7.06 23.62
N ILE A 191 6.00 6.91 22.36
CA ILE A 191 6.63 7.55 21.19
C ILE A 191 6.45 9.07 21.22
N GLU A 192 5.22 9.56 21.52
CA GLU A 192 4.87 10.98 21.66
C GLU A 192 5.23 11.82 20.45
N CYS A 193 4.76 11.40 19.26
CA CYS A 193 4.93 12.10 18.00
C CYS A 193 3.62 12.78 17.56
N ASP A 194 3.69 14.07 17.26
CA ASP A 194 2.52 14.86 16.85
C ASP A 194 1.88 14.36 15.54
N VAL A 195 2.69 13.81 14.63
CA VAL A 195 2.19 13.27 13.36
C VAL A 195 1.19 12.15 13.55
N THR A 196 1.30 11.37 14.63
CA THR A 196 0.35 10.30 14.97
C THR A 196 -0.99 10.86 15.44
N TYR A 197 -1.00 12.01 16.10
CA TYR A 197 -2.24 12.72 16.46
C TYR A 197 -3.02 13.14 15.22
N TYR A 198 -2.34 13.72 14.22
CA TYR A 198 -3.02 14.16 13.00
C TYR A 198 -3.62 12.98 12.23
N TYR A 199 -2.91 11.85 12.14
CA TYR A 199 -3.43 10.64 11.51
C TYR A 199 -4.60 10.03 12.29
N ALA A 200 -4.47 9.90 13.61
CA ALA A 200 -5.56 9.44 14.49
C ALA A 200 -6.83 10.31 14.34
N LYS A 201 -6.64 11.65 14.26
CA LYS A 201 -7.75 12.57 14.00
C LYS A 201 -8.39 12.32 12.64
N ALA A 202 -7.61 12.11 11.58
CA ALA A 202 -8.14 11.80 10.25
C ALA A 202 -8.97 10.51 10.26
N LEU A 203 -8.50 9.45 10.92
CA LEU A 203 -9.28 8.21 11.09
C LEU A 203 -10.63 8.48 11.77
N ARG A 204 -10.65 9.25 12.86
CA ARG A 204 -11.89 9.60 13.56
C ARG A 204 -12.83 10.43 12.67
N ASP A 205 -12.30 11.39 11.93
CA ASP A 205 -13.09 12.24 11.02
C ASP A 205 -13.71 11.40 9.86
N HIS A 206 -13.13 10.22 9.54
CA HIS A 206 -13.65 9.22 8.61
C HIS A 206 -14.53 8.14 9.28
N GLY A 207 -14.95 8.34 10.51
CA GLY A 207 -15.93 7.50 11.20
C GLY A 207 -15.37 6.32 11.99
N PHE A 208 -14.05 6.22 12.16
CA PHE A 208 -13.46 5.23 13.06
C PHE A 208 -13.76 5.52 14.55
N SER A 209 -13.77 4.47 15.36
CA SER A 209 -14.11 4.55 16.78
C SER A 209 -13.07 5.32 17.61
N GLN A 210 -13.48 5.74 18.80
CA GLN A 210 -12.57 6.35 19.75
C GLN A 210 -11.43 5.40 20.17
N SER A 211 -11.67 4.07 20.20
CA SER A 211 -10.63 3.10 20.52
C SER A 211 -9.55 3.03 19.45
N VAL A 212 -9.91 3.15 18.15
CA VAL A 212 -8.95 3.26 17.06
C VAL A 212 -8.15 4.55 17.22
N TYR A 213 -8.80 5.69 17.42
CA TYR A 213 -8.11 6.96 17.66
C TYR A 213 -7.08 6.84 18.79
N ASP A 214 -7.46 6.26 19.94
CA ASP A 214 -6.59 6.13 21.11
C ASP A 214 -5.39 5.19 20.83
N ALA A 215 -5.56 4.18 20.00
CA ALA A 215 -4.48 3.27 19.59
C ALA A 215 -3.42 3.95 18.73
N TYR A 216 -3.82 4.84 17.82
CA TYR A 216 -2.88 5.58 16.97
C TYR A 216 -2.26 6.81 17.64
N TYR A 217 -2.84 7.29 18.73
CA TYR A 217 -2.36 8.48 19.41
C TYR A 217 -1.22 8.15 20.40
N THR A 218 0.02 8.24 19.95
CA THR A 218 1.22 7.78 20.68
C THR A 218 1.53 8.52 21.97
N TYR A 219 0.81 9.58 22.32
CA TYR A 219 0.82 10.19 23.66
C TYR A 219 0.00 9.39 24.66
N ARG A 220 -0.88 8.49 24.22
CA ARG A 220 -1.76 7.69 25.08
C ARG A 220 -1.37 6.22 25.14
N CYS A 221 -0.96 5.64 24.00
CA CYS A 221 -0.56 4.23 23.92
C CYS A 221 0.96 4.05 24.06
N PRO A 222 1.46 3.00 24.74
CA PRO A 222 2.85 2.58 24.67
C PRO A 222 3.07 1.68 23.46
N GLY A 223 4.27 1.77 22.85
CA GLY A 223 4.68 0.89 21.76
C GLY A 223 4.22 1.34 20.36
N LEU A 224 4.35 0.42 19.41
CA LEU A 224 3.96 0.56 18.00
C LEU A 224 2.68 -0.19 17.73
#